data_e000028c02616469b3f1e2c251c9d605
#
_entry.id   e000028c02616469b3f1e2c251c9d605
#
_cell.length_a   1.000
_cell.length_b   1.000
_cell.length_c   1.000
_cell.angle_alpha   90.00
_cell.angle_beta   90.00
_cell.angle_gamma   90.00
#
_symmetry.space_group_name_H-M   'P 1'
#
loop_
_entity.id
_entity.type
_entity.pdbx_description
1 polymer ?
#
loop_
_entity_poly.entity_id
_entity_poly.type
_entity_poly.pdbx_seq_one_letter_code
_entity_poly.pdbx_strand_id
1 'polypeptide(L)'
;KKAMGGVLFIDEAYYLYRPENERDYGQEAIEILLQVMEENRDDLVVILAGYKDKMDKFFQSNPGMRSRIAHHLDFPDYDGDELYAIAQMMLRDLNYQFSAEAEAAFREYIARRMQMPHFANARSIRNAIDRARLRQANRLFAGDRNLTKADLKTIEAADIRASSVFQQGVPDAETDAELEY
;
A
#
# COMPACT_ATOMS: atom_id res chain seq x y z
N LYS A 1 24.97 -9.51 10.27
CA LYS A 1 25.65 -8.90 11.43
C LYS A 1 24.91 -7.68 11.99
N LYS A 2 24.30 -6.78 11.16
CA LYS A 2 23.61 -5.58 11.67
C LYS A 2 22.27 -5.86 12.37
N ALA A 3 21.64 -7.00 12.09
CA ALA A 3 20.33 -7.38 12.65
C ALA A 3 20.45 -8.28 13.90
N MET A 4 21.65 -8.66 14.29
CA MET A 4 21.85 -9.48 15.50
C MET A 4 21.43 -8.71 16.74
N GLY A 5 20.74 -9.37 17.66
CA GLY A 5 20.11 -8.74 18.81
C GLY A 5 18.82 -7.97 18.50
N GLY A 6 18.21 -8.21 17.32
CA GLY A 6 17.06 -7.45 16.87
C GLY A 6 16.19 -8.16 15.85
N VAL A 7 15.66 -7.40 14.90
CA VAL A 7 14.71 -7.86 13.88
C VAL A 7 15.31 -7.71 12.48
N LEU A 8 15.29 -8.77 11.69
CA LEU A 8 15.51 -8.74 10.25
C LEU A 8 14.17 -8.78 9.52
N PHE A 9 13.79 -7.67 8.92
CA PHE A 9 12.59 -7.59 8.07
C PHE A 9 12.98 -7.69 6.60
N ILE A 10 12.40 -8.64 5.88
CA ILE A 10 12.60 -8.84 4.45
C ILE A 10 11.25 -8.67 3.76
N ASP A 11 11.10 -7.54 3.06
CA ASP A 11 9.92 -7.27 2.24
C ASP A 11 10.05 -7.97 0.89
N GLU A 12 8.90 -8.35 0.30
CA GLU A 12 8.83 -9.06 -0.97
C GLU A 12 9.75 -10.31 -1.00
N ALA A 13 9.77 -11.07 0.11
CA ALA A 13 10.75 -12.14 0.36
C ALA A 13 10.74 -13.24 -0.72
N TYR A 14 9.67 -13.39 -1.47
CA TYR A 14 9.59 -14.33 -2.60
C TYR A 14 10.57 -13.99 -3.73
N TYR A 15 11.11 -12.77 -3.80
CA TYR A 15 12.18 -12.44 -4.74
C TYR A 15 13.52 -13.14 -4.44
N LEU A 16 13.67 -13.70 -3.25
CA LEU A 16 14.81 -14.58 -2.94
C LEU A 16 14.78 -15.89 -3.73
N TYR A 17 13.63 -16.25 -4.34
CA TYR A 17 13.48 -17.44 -5.16
C TYR A 17 13.08 -17.06 -6.59
N ARG A 18 14.01 -17.22 -7.53
CA ARG A 18 13.82 -16.96 -8.96
C ARG A 18 14.28 -18.16 -9.77
N PRO A 19 13.43 -19.17 -9.98
CA PRO A 19 13.79 -20.42 -10.66
C PRO A 19 14.22 -20.21 -12.12
N GLU A 20 13.85 -19.07 -12.70
CA GLU A 20 14.15 -18.74 -14.11
C GLU A 20 15.56 -18.21 -14.33
N ASN A 21 16.32 -17.91 -13.28
CA ASN A 21 17.64 -17.32 -13.38
C ASN A 21 18.71 -18.25 -12.82
N GLU A 22 19.34 -19.06 -13.69
CA GLU A 22 20.39 -20.00 -13.32
C GLU A 22 21.65 -19.36 -12.67
N ARG A 23 21.76 -18.04 -12.69
CA ARG A 23 22.83 -17.25 -12.06
C ARG A 23 22.41 -16.53 -10.79
N ASP A 24 21.23 -16.84 -10.27
CA ASP A 24 20.69 -16.14 -9.10
C ASP A 24 21.26 -16.78 -7.81
N TYR A 25 21.89 -15.97 -6.99
CA TYR A 25 22.38 -16.34 -5.65
C TYR A 25 21.22 -16.45 -4.61
N GLY A 26 19.98 -16.39 -5.05
CA GLY A 26 18.82 -16.42 -4.17
C GLY A 26 18.70 -17.70 -3.36
N GLN A 27 18.96 -18.85 -3.98
CA GLN A 27 18.96 -20.14 -3.29
C GLN A 27 20.06 -20.19 -2.20
N GLU A 28 21.28 -19.74 -2.51
CA GLU A 28 22.36 -19.65 -1.54
C GLU A 28 22.02 -18.68 -0.40
N ALA A 29 21.40 -17.55 -0.70
CA ALA A 29 20.93 -16.60 0.31
C ALA A 29 19.87 -17.20 1.23
N ILE A 30 18.94 -18.02 0.70
CA ILE A 30 17.95 -18.76 1.48
C ILE A 30 18.63 -19.76 2.42
N GLU A 31 19.58 -20.52 1.93
CA GLU A 31 20.32 -21.51 2.73
C GLU A 31 21.09 -20.84 3.88
N ILE A 32 21.78 -19.74 3.59
CA ILE A 32 22.47 -18.93 4.60
C ILE A 32 21.47 -18.37 5.62
N LEU A 33 20.32 -17.85 5.15
CA LEU A 33 19.28 -17.33 6.04
C LEU A 33 18.74 -18.42 6.97
N LEU A 34 18.48 -19.62 6.46
CA LEU A 34 18.04 -20.77 7.23
C LEU A 34 19.06 -21.17 8.31
N GLN A 35 20.35 -21.19 7.96
CA GLN A 35 21.44 -21.48 8.90
C GLN A 35 21.50 -20.40 9.99
N VAL A 36 21.45 -19.12 9.62
CA VAL A 36 21.49 -18.00 10.58
C VAL A 36 20.30 -18.03 11.54
N MET A 37 19.10 -18.35 11.03
CA MET A 37 17.89 -18.49 11.86
C MET A 37 18.01 -19.64 12.86
N GLU A 38 18.66 -20.75 12.49
CA GLU A 38 18.86 -21.92 13.35
C GLU A 38 19.90 -21.60 14.46
N GLU A 39 21.03 -21.00 14.07
CA GLU A 39 22.15 -20.72 14.97
C GLU A 39 21.87 -19.57 15.96
N ASN A 40 20.97 -18.65 15.60
CA ASN A 40 20.72 -17.42 16.37
C ASN A 40 19.26 -17.24 16.76
N ARG A 41 18.55 -18.33 17.03
CA ARG A 41 17.11 -18.33 17.34
C ARG A 41 16.71 -17.49 18.56
N ASP A 42 17.64 -17.31 19.52
CA ASP A 42 17.42 -16.56 20.75
C ASP A 42 17.78 -15.07 20.61
N ASP A 43 18.48 -14.71 19.52
CA ASP A 43 19.05 -13.37 19.36
C ASP A 43 18.56 -12.65 18.07
N LEU A 44 17.80 -13.35 17.20
CA LEU A 44 17.34 -12.82 15.93
C LEU A 44 15.89 -13.18 15.65
N VAL A 45 15.05 -12.15 15.45
CA VAL A 45 13.69 -12.32 14.88
C VAL A 45 13.74 -12.06 13.39
N VAL A 46 13.23 -12.98 12.60
CA VAL A 46 13.11 -12.82 11.14
C VAL A 46 11.64 -12.69 10.74
N ILE A 47 11.32 -11.62 10.02
CA ILE A 47 9.99 -11.36 9.47
C ILE A 47 10.12 -11.34 7.95
N LEU A 48 9.38 -12.24 7.29
CA LEU A 48 9.26 -12.30 5.83
C LEU A 48 7.89 -11.74 5.44
N ALA A 49 7.86 -10.74 4.60
CA ALA A 49 6.63 -10.14 4.10
C ALA A 49 6.52 -10.33 2.57
N GLY A 50 5.29 -10.37 2.07
CA GLY A 50 5.01 -10.46 0.64
C GLY A 50 3.57 -10.84 0.35
N TYR A 51 3.18 -10.81 -0.91
CA TYR A 51 1.85 -11.23 -1.35
C TYR A 51 1.63 -12.72 -1.08
N LYS A 52 0.47 -13.06 -0.53
CA LYS A 52 0.12 -14.40 -0.06
C LYS A 52 0.37 -15.48 -1.12
N ASP A 53 -0.15 -15.31 -2.31
CA ASP A 53 -0.03 -16.27 -3.42
C ASP A 53 1.43 -16.49 -3.86
N LYS A 54 2.25 -15.45 -3.81
CA LYS A 54 3.68 -15.52 -4.12
C LYS A 54 4.47 -16.14 -2.97
N MET A 55 4.14 -15.80 -1.72
CA MET A 55 4.73 -16.41 -0.53
C MET A 55 4.39 -17.90 -0.42
N ASP A 56 3.18 -18.32 -0.77
CA ASP A 56 2.81 -19.73 -0.80
C ASP A 56 3.68 -20.53 -1.80
N LYS A 57 3.94 -19.99 -2.98
CA LYS A 57 4.86 -20.58 -3.97
C LYS A 57 6.30 -20.61 -3.45
N PHE A 58 6.75 -19.55 -2.82
CA PHE A 58 8.08 -19.45 -2.20
C PHE A 58 8.27 -20.54 -1.15
N PHE A 59 7.31 -20.77 -0.26
CA PHE A 59 7.36 -21.81 0.76
C PHE A 59 7.23 -23.22 0.18
N GLN A 60 6.48 -23.43 -0.89
CA GLN A 60 6.41 -24.72 -1.59
C GLN A 60 7.76 -25.11 -2.21
N SER A 61 8.48 -24.15 -2.74
CA SER A 61 9.79 -24.36 -3.34
C SER A 61 10.90 -24.55 -2.30
N ASN A 62 10.67 -24.12 -1.07
CA ASN A 62 11.65 -24.15 0.02
C ASN A 62 11.08 -24.81 1.29
N PRO A 63 10.92 -26.15 1.34
CA PRO A 63 10.29 -26.84 2.48
C PRO A 63 11.01 -26.58 3.81
N GLY A 64 12.34 -26.38 3.78
CA GLY A 64 13.14 -26.03 4.97
C GLY A 64 12.77 -24.69 5.56
N MET A 65 12.37 -23.73 4.73
CA MET A 65 11.91 -22.41 5.18
C MET A 65 10.56 -22.53 5.90
N ARG A 66 9.61 -23.25 5.31
CA ARG A 66 8.27 -23.45 5.89
C ARG A 66 8.31 -24.09 7.28
N SER A 67 9.22 -25.04 7.50
CA SER A 67 9.34 -25.72 8.80
C SER A 67 9.94 -24.86 9.90
N ARG A 68 10.66 -23.80 9.54
CA ARG A 68 11.33 -22.88 10.48
C ARG A 68 10.55 -21.61 10.76
N ILE A 69 9.63 -21.22 9.88
CA ILE A 69 8.70 -20.10 10.10
C ILE A 69 7.48 -20.63 10.83
N ALA A 70 7.45 -20.47 12.16
CA ALA A 70 6.40 -20.98 13.01
C ALA A 70 5.08 -20.20 12.94
N HIS A 71 5.13 -18.92 12.58
CA HIS A 71 3.98 -18.03 12.61
C HIS A 71 3.70 -17.46 11.22
N HIS A 72 2.48 -17.66 10.75
CA HIS A 72 1.96 -17.07 9.52
C HIS A 72 0.84 -16.12 9.90
N LEU A 73 1.03 -14.84 9.60
CA LEU A 73 0.07 -13.77 9.85
C LEU A 73 -0.52 -13.34 8.51
N ASP A 74 -1.81 -13.47 8.37
CA ASP A 74 -2.54 -13.04 7.19
C ASP A 74 -3.12 -11.64 7.44
N PHE A 75 -2.93 -10.73 6.51
CA PHE A 75 -3.49 -9.38 6.52
C PHE A 75 -4.55 -9.32 5.41
N PRO A 76 -5.83 -9.52 5.75
CA PRO A 76 -6.90 -9.45 4.75
C PRO A 76 -7.03 -8.04 4.20
N ASP A 77 -7.64 -7.93 3.02
CA ASP A 77 -7.99 -6.64 2.46
C ASP A 77 -8.99 -5.92 3.36
N TYR A 78 -8.86 -4.62 3.44
CA TYR A 78 -9.82 -3.77 4.17
C TYR A 78 -11.16 -3.70 3.45
N ASP A 79 -12.23 -3.62 4.21
CA ASP A 79 -13.55 -3.28 3.67
C ASP A 79 -13.71 -1.76 3.40
N GLY A 80 -14.84 -1.39 2.80
CA GLY A 80 -15.08 0.01 2.41
C GLY A 80 -15.16 0.97 3.59
N ASP A 81 -15.68 0.53 4.74
CA ASP A 81 -15.79 1.37 5.94
C ASP A 81 -14.43 1.53 6.63
N GLU A 82 -13.63 0.48 6.67
CA GLU A 82 -12.25 0.51 7.16
C GLU A 82 -11.38 1.43 6.30
N LEU A 83 -11.49 1.34 4.98
CA LEU A 83 -10.78 2.22 4.04
C LEU A 83 -11.20 3.69 4.21
N TYR A 84 -12.47 3.94 4.48
CA TYR A 84 -12.95 5.29 4.77
C TYR A 84 -12.40 5.81 6.12
N ALA A 85 -12.35 4.97 7.14
CA ALA A 85 -11.74 5.32 8.43
C ALA A 85 -10.25 5.64 8.28
N ILE A 86 -9.52 4.87 7.47
CA ILE A 86 -8.12 5.14 7.11
C ILE A 86 -7.99 6.50 6.41
N ALA A 87 -8.88 6.81 5.46
CA ALA A 87 -8.90 8.11 4.79
C ALA A 87 -9.07 9.27 5.77
N GLN A 88 -9.98 9.14 6.73
CA GLN A 88 -10.20 10.16 7.76
C GLN A 88 -8.98 10.34 8.68
N MET A 89 -8.27 9.26 9.01
CA MET A 89 -7.02 9.35 9.76
C MET A 89 -5.96 10.13 8.97
N MET A 90 -5.74 9.77 7.70
CA MET A 90 -4.77 10.44 6.83
C MET A 90 -5.09 11.94 6.67
N LEU A 91 -6.36 12.29 6.50
CA LEU A 91 -6.77 13.69 6.39
C LEU A 91 -6.50 14.48 7.68
N ARG A 92 -6.79 13.90 8.85
CA ARG A 92 -6.48 14.54 10.13
C ARG A 92 -5.00 14.79 10.31
N ASP A 93 -4.15 13.81 9.98
CA ASP A 93 -2.70 13.95 10.07
C ASP A 93 -2.16 15.05 9.15
N LEU A 94 -2.82 15.26 8.02
CA LEU A 94 -2.50 16.30 7.04
C LEU A 94 -3.18 17.66 7.35
N ASN A 95 -4.00 17.74 8.41
CA ASN A 95 -4.86 18.90 8.73
C ASN A 95 -5.87 19.25 7.63
N TYR A 96 -6.38 18.23 6.94
CA TYR A 96 -7.45 18.36 5.95
C TYR A 96 -8.76 17.74 6.47
N GLN A 97 -9.86 18.08 5.81
CA GLN A 97 -11.18 17.50 6.05
C GLN A 97 -11.96 17.42 4.74
N PHE A 98 -12.94 16.53 4.69
CA PHE A 98 -13.96 16.53 3.62
C PHE A 98 -15.09 17.49 3.96
N SER A 99 -15.73 18.09 2.94
CA SER A 99 -17.10 18.60 3.08
C SER A 99 -18.09 17.44 3.20
N ALA A 100 -19.32 17.70 3.63
CA ALA A 100 -20.34 16.66 3.76
C ALA A 100 -20.62 15.93 2.42
N GLU A 101 -20.64 16.69 1.33
CA GLU A 101 -20.81 16.15 -0.04
C GLU A 101 -19.56 15.38 -0.49
N ALA A 102 -18.37 15.79 -0.05
CA ALA A 102 -17.12 15.11 -0.35
C ALA A 102 -17.03 13.75 0.37
N GLU A 103 -17.55 13.63 1.58
CA GLU A 103 -17.62 12.35 2.29
C GLU A 103 -18.42 11.31 1.48
N ALA A 104 -19.60 11.68 0.99
CA ALA A 104 -20.41 10.81 0.17
C ALA A 104 -19.70 10.44 -1.15
N ALA A 105 -19.07 11.43 -1.80
CA ALA A 105 -18.31 11.20 -3.04
C ALA A 105 -17.11 10.29 -2.81
N PHE A 106 -16.44 10.39 -1.66
CA PHE A 106 -15.28 9.55 -1.37
C PHE A 106 -15.67 8.11 -1.03
N ARG A 107 -16.78 7.88 -0.34
CA ARG A 107 -17.34 6.54 -0.14
C ARG A 107 -17.71 5.88 -1.48
N GLU A 108 -18.31 6.64 -2.40
CA GLU A 108 -18.60 6.17 -3.76
C GLU A 108 -17.30 5.86 -4.52
N TYR A 109 -16.27 6.70 -4.39
CA TYR A 109 -14.95 6.47 -4.97
C TYR A 109 -14.36 5.14 -4.48
N ILE A 110 -14.36 4.88 -3.17
CA ILE A 110 -13.86 3.63 -2.58
C ILE A 110 -14.59 2.43 -3.20
N ALA A 111 -15.93 2.45 -3.20
CA ALA A 111 -16.73 1.35 -3.71
C ALA A 111 -16.41 1.01 -5.18
N ARG A 112 -16.23 2.03 -6.03
CA ARG A 112 -15.83 1.86 -7.44
C ARG A 112 -14.40 1.38 -7.56
N ARG A 113 -13.46 1.98 -6.83
CA ARG A 113 -12.02 1.68 -6.92
C ARG A 113 -11.68 0.27 -6.48
N MET A 114 -12.38 -0.26 -5.48
CA MET A 114 -12.24 -1.65 -5.02
C MET A 114 -12.56 -2.68 -6.10
N GLN A 115 -13.41 -2.33 -7.09
CA GLN A 115 -13.78 -3.21 -8.21
C GLN A 115 -12.82 -3.10 -9.40
N MET A 116 -11.86 -2.17 -9.36
CA MET A 116 -10.93 -1.94 -10.45
C MET A 116 -9.63 -2.73 -10.25
N PRO A 117 -8.92 -3.08 -11.35
CA PRO A 117 -7.61 -3.73 -11.26
C PRO A 117 -6.61 -2.87 -10.48
N HIS A 118 -5.59 -3.54 -9.95
CA HIS A 118 -4.49 -2.89 -9.21
C HIS A 118 -4.93 -2.06 -8.00
N PHE A 119 -6.02 -2.47 -7.35
CA PHE A 119 -6.38 -1.89 -6.07
C PHE A 119 -5.39 -2.35 -4.99
N ALA A 120 -4.80 -1.39 -4.28
CA ALA A 120 -3.75 -1.62 -3.29
C ALA A 120 -4.13 -1.06 -1.91
N ASN A 121 -5.38 -1.32 -1.47
CA ASN A 121 -5.86 -0.97 -0.12
C ASN A 121 -5.54 0.48 0.30
N ALA A 122 -4.93 0.67 1.47
CA ALA A 122 -4.58 1.98 2.02
C ALA A 122 -3.64 2.81 1.12
N ARG A 123 -2.80 2.16 0.28
CA ARG A 123 -1.98 2.86 -0.71
C ARG A 123 -2.85 3.57 -1.76
N SER A 124 -3.87 2.88 -2.28
CA SER A 124 -4.84 3.49 -3.21
C SER A 124 -5.60 4.65 -2.58
N ILE A 125 -5.95 4.56 -1.29
CA ILE A 125 -6.63 5.63 -0.55
C ILE A 125 -5.71 6.84 -0.39
N ARG A 126 -4.43 6.63 -0.03
CA ARG A 126 -3.43 7.69 0.07
C ARG A 126 -3.28 8.44 -1.24
N ASN A 127 -3.09 7.72 -2.34
CA ASN A 127 -2.97 8.31 -3.68
C ASN A 127 -4.21 9.13 -4.06
N ALA A 128 -5.41 8.63 -3.72
CA ALA A 128 -6.67 9.36 -3.96
C ALA A 128 -6.72 10.69 -3.19
N ILE A 129 -6.33 10.68 -1.92
CA ILE A 129 -6.28 11.89 -1.08
C ILE A 129 -5.27 12.89 -1.65
N ASP A 130 -4.07 12.44 -2.02
CA ASP A 130 -3.03 13.32 -2.55
C ASP A 130 -3.47 13.98 -3.86
N ARG A 131 -4.12 13.23 -4.75
CA ARG A 131 -4.69 13.77 -5.98
C ARG A 131 -5.87 14.72 -5.73
N ALA A 132 -6.74 14.41 -4.77
CA ALA A 132 -7.84 15.30 -4.40
C ALA A 132 -7.32 16.63 -3.84
N ARG A 133 -6.26 16.59 -3.03
CA ARG A 133 -5.58 17.80 -2.52
C ARG A 133 -4.96 18.65 -3.65
N LEU A 134 -4.34 17.98 -4.64
CA LEU A 134 -3.80 18.69 -5.79
C LEU A 134 -4.90 19.37 -6.60
N ARG A 135 -6.03 18.71 -6.82
CA ARG A 135 -7.18 19.28 -7.52
C ARG A 135 -7.80 20.42 -6.73
N GLN A 136 -7.91 20.30 -5.40
CA GLN A 136 -8.34 21.36 -4.51
C GLN A 136 -7.44 22.58 -4.66
N ALA A 137 -6.11 22.39 -4.59
CA ALA A 137 -5.16 23.50 -4.74
C ALA A 137 -5.33 24.20 -6.10
N ASN A 138 -5.46 23.44 -7.20
CA ASN A 138 -5.68 23.99 -8.53
C ASN A 138 -7.01 24.76 -8.61
N ARG A 139 -8.10 24.23 -8.03
CA ARG A 139 -9.40 24.90 -7.98
C ARG A 139 -9.35 26.21 -7.21
N LEU A 140 -8.66 26.22 -6.07
CA LEU A 140 -8.52 27.42 -5.24
C LEU A 140 -7.65 28.48 -5.92
N PHE A 141 -6.58 28.05 -6.60
CA PHE A 141 -5.67 28.96 -7.30
C PHE A 141 -6.33 29.59 -8.54
N ALA A 142 -7.20 28.84 -9.23
CA ALA A 142 -7.95 29.37 -10.39
C ALA A 142 -9.14 30.26 -10.00
N GLY A 143 -9.51 30.29 -8.73
CA GLY A 143 -10.61 31.11 -8.23
C GLY A 143 -10.16 32.49 -7.82
N ASP A 144 -10.87 33.53 -8.31
CA ASP A 144 -10.61 34.94 -7.98
C ASP A 144 -11.32 35.32 -6.65
N ARG A 145 -11.02 34.61 -5.56
CA ARG A 145 -11.69 34.77 -4.25
C ARG A 145 -10.70 35.02 -3.12
N ASN A 146 -11.15 35.79 -2.13
CA ASN A 146 -10.48 35.84 -0.84
C ASN A 146 -10.64 34.49 -0.12
N LEU A 147 -9.60 33.69 -0.12
CA LEU A 147 -9.57 32.36 0.49
C LEU A 147 -9.60 32.45 2.01
N THR A 148 -10.45 31.68 2.62
CA THR A 148 -10.47 31.50 4.08
C THR A 148 -9.56 30.34 4.50
N LYS A 149 -9.22 30.28 5.79
CA LYS A 149 -8.47 29.16 6.34
C LYS A 149 -9.23 27.83 6.22
N ALA A 150 -10.57 27.88 6.22
CA ALA A 150 -11.41 26.70 6.01
C ALA A 150 -11.29 26.19 4.57
N ASP A 151 -11.33 27.08 3.56
CA ASP A 151 -11.19 26.69 2.15
C ASP A 151 -9.89 25.95 1.89
N LEU A 152 -8.79 26.38 2.53
CA LEU A 152 -7.47 25.76 2.37
C LEU A 152 -7.37 24.36 2.96
N LYS A 153 -8.31 23.98 3.83
CA LYS A 153 -8.31 22.68 4.53
C LYS A 153 -9.40 21.74 4.05
N THR A 154 -10.37 22.23 3.29
CA THR A 154 -11.55 21.46 2.91
C THR A 154 -11.43 20.95 1.48
N ILE A 155 -11.52 19.62 1.33
CA ILE A 155 -11.65 18.94 0.04
C ILE A 155 -13.14 18.87 -0.29
N GLU A 156 -13.52 19.33 -1.47
CA GLU A 156 -14.90 19.35 -1.95
C GLU A 156 -15.21 18.13 -2.82
N ALA A 157 -16.49 17.82 -3.00
CA ALA A 157 -16.93 16.71 -3.85
C ALA A 157 -16.40 16.81 -5.29
N ALA A 158 -16.27 18.04 -5.82
CA ALA A 158 -15.72 18.27 -7.16
C ALA A 158 -14.26 17.78 -7.28
N ASP A 159 -13.45 17.95 -6.22
CA ASP A 159 -12.04 17.53 -6.21
C ASP A 159 -11.91 15.99 -6.26
N ILE A 160 -12.93 15.28 -5.75
CA ILE A 160 -12.98 13.81 -5.77
C ILE A 160 -13.58 13.31 -7.08
N ARG A 161 -14.72 13.89 -7.52
CA ARG A 161 -15.45 13.46 -8.72
C ARG A 161 -14.71 13.73 -10.02
N ALA A 162 -13.70 14.58 -10.01
CA ALA A 162 -12.78 14.78 -11.14
C ALA A 162 -11.79 13.61 -11.33
N SER A 163 -11.86 12.55 -10.51
CA SER A 163 -11.07 11.33 -10.71
C SER A 163 -11.59 10.53 -11.90
N SER A 164 -10.68 9.90 -12.66
CA SER A 164 -11.00 8.97 -13.76
C SER A 164 -11.82 7.75 -13.28
N VAL A 165 -11.79 7.41 -12.00
CA VAL A 165 -12.65 6.38 -11.39
C VAL A 165 -14.15 6.65 -11.63
N PHE A 166 -14.54 7.91 -11.81
CA PHE A 166 -15.92 8.30 -12.14
C PHE A 166 -16.18 8.39 -13.66
N GLN A 167 -15.15 8.42 -14.48
CA GLN A 167 -15.24 8.41 -15.92
C GLN A 167 -15.43 6.96 -16.38
N GLN A 168 -16.59 6.61 -16.92
CA GLN A 168 -16.90 5.24 -17.35
C GLN A 168 -15.86 4.73 -18.35
N GLY A 169 -15.16 3.65 -18.02
CA GLY A 169 -14.45 2.80 -18.98
C GLY A 169 -12.99 3.11 -19.26
N VAL A 170 -12.36 4.08 -18.61
CA VAL A 170 -10.91 4.31 -18.76
C VAL A 170 -10.19 3.77 -17.51
N PRO A 171 -9.39 2.69 -17.62
CA PRO A 171 -8.45 2.36 -16.54
C PRO A 171 -7.50 3.55 -16.35
N ASP A 172 -7.25 3.94 -15.12
CA ASP A 172 -6.18 4.89 -14.79
C ASP A 172 -4.83 4.27 -15.18
N ALA A 173 -4.46 4.35 -16.45
CA ALA A 173 -3.13 3.95 -16.94
C ALA A 173 -2.01 4.86 -16.42
N GLU A 174 -2.36 5.97 -15.77
CA GLU A 174 -1.41 6.92 -15.16
C GLU A 174 -1.15 6.65 -13.67
N THR A 175 -1.64 5.52 -13.12
CA THR A 175 -1.81 5.40 -11.69
C THR A 175 -0.57 4.96 -10.93
N ASP A 176 0.38 4.27 -11.53
CA ASP A 176 1.53 3.70 -10.81
C ASP A 176 2.90 4.01 -11.44
N ALA A 177 2.95 4.66 -12.62
CA ALA A 177 4.20 4.90 -13.33
C ALA A 177 4.93 6.22 -12.97
N GLU A 178 4.30 7.14 -12.26
CA GLU A 178 4.89 8.47 -11.97
C GLU A 178 5.32 8.70 -10.52
N LEU A 179 5.24 7.70 -9.65
CA LEU A 179 5.69 7.82 -8.25
C LEU A 179 6.88 6.91 -7.90
N GLU A 180 7.56 6.33 -8.87
CA GLU A 180 8.89 5.74 -8.68
C GLU A 180 10.00 6.77 -8.94
N TYR A 181 10.09 7.78 -8.06
CA TYR A 181 11.29 8.58 -7.88
C TYR A 181 11.51 8.87 -6.40
#